data_13b4c00178d71379ae46a815c31a9e73
#
_entry.id   13b4c00178d71379ae46a815c31a9e73
#
_cell.length_a   1.000
_cell.length_b   1.000
_cell.length_c   1.000
_cell.angle_alpha   90.00
_cell.angle_beta   90.00
_cell.angle_gamma   90.00
#
_symmetry.space_group_name_H-M   'P 1'
#
loop_
_entity.id
_entity.type
_entity.pdbx_description
1 polymer ?
#
loop_
_entity_poly.entity_id
_entity_poly.type
_entity_poly.pdbx_seq_one_letter_code
_entity_poly.pdbx_strand_id
1 'polypeptide(L)'
;MPAARSRHEPCTSHVITRETPLNRIPSFRRARFLWLPWVRYYVALAALASLSSAVAQNSADSEQPTIAVTGVGRIFVAPDQAVVSLGATIQREDARAAQRELDAVMQAATRSIRELGVAAENLQTASVSLLPVYAEPADVVGRDTGAEAARRRDEPRIVAYRATNIVQVTLGDLALVGAVVDAGISAGVNEIRDISFGLADDLPYRVTALERAVEAARTKARAAASALGVRLGQPIEVRERSAAIPYRQLDAAAFARTEAAIAIEPGELAIEATVDNAFALDPRAAASSAGD
;
A
#
# COMPACT_ATOMS: atom_id res chain seq x y z
N MET A 1 -19.42 -27.92 -51.96
CA MET A 1 -18.82 -29.12 -51.35
C MET A 1 -17.95 -28.66 -50.16
N PRO A 2 -17.92 -29.40 -49.06
CA PRO A 2 -19.04 -29.46 -48.09
C PRO A 2 -18.67 -28.80 -46.73
N ALA A 3 -19.74 -28.53 -46.03
CA ALA A 3 -19.80 -28.04 -44.65
C ALA A 3 -19.17 -28.98 -43.60
N ALA A 4 -18.51 -28.40 -42.61
CA ALA A 4 -18.23 -29.07 -41.35
C ALA A 4 -18.92 -28.30 -40.22
N ARG A 5 -20.02 -28.91 -39.72
CA ARG A 5 -20.72 -28.56 -38.49
C ARG A 5 -19.89 -29.07 -37.32
N SER A 6 -19.51 -28.24 -36.40
CA SER A 6 -19.07 -28.66 -35.04
C SER A 6 -20.21 -28.39 -34.05
N ARG A 7 -20.66 -29.46 -33.41
CA ARG A 7 -21.74 -29.52 -32.42
C ARG A 7 -21.26 -28.98 -31.09
N HIS A 8 -22.07 -28.13 -30.51
CA HIS A 8 -22.00 -27.80 -29.07
C HIS A 8 -22.60 -28.96 -28.27
N GLU A 9 -21.84 -29.54 -27.37
CA GLU A 9 -22.36 -30.41 -26.30
C GLU A 9 -22.41 -29.59 -25.00
N PRO A 10 -23.53 -29.71 -24.23
CA PRO A 10 -23.61 -29.10 -22.90
C PRO A 10 -23.05 -30.06 -21.85
N CYS A 11 -22.15 -29.58 -21.02
CA CYS A 11 -21.68 -30.24 -19.81
C CYS A 11 -22.78 -30.33 -18.77
N THR A 12 -23.32 -31.52 -18.58
CA THR A 12 -24.22 -31.89 -17.47
C THR A 12 -23.37 -32.29 -16.26
N SER A 13 -23.53 -31.55 -15.17
CA SER A 13 -22.98 -31.84 -13.86
C SER A 13 -23.69 -33.02 -13.23
N HIS A 14 -23.03 -34.18 -13.07
CA HIS A 14 -23.49 -35.31 -12.26
C HIS A 14 -23.22 -35.03 -10.78
N VAL A 15 -24.31 -34.84 -10.04
CA VAL A 15 -24.33 -34.93 -8.57
C VAL A 15 -24.41 -36.41 -8.21
N ILE A 16 -23.35 -36.96 -7.63
CA ILE A 16 -23.36 -38.34 -7.08
C ILE A 16 -23.77 -38.23 -5.61
N THR A 17 -25.03 -38.54 -5.36
CA THR A 17 -25.54 -38.86 -4.03
C THR A 17 -25.18 -40.33 -3.71
N ARG A 18 -24.27 -40.53 -2.76
CA ARG A 18 -24.02 -41.85 -2.17
C ARG A 18 -24.99 -42.08 -1.03
N GLU A 19 -26.00 -42.92 -1.26
CA GLU A 19 -26.78 -43.53 -0.21
C GLU A 19 -25.97 -44.67 0.44
N THR A 20 -25.78 -44.62 1.75
CA THR A 20 -25.24 -45.72 2.56
C THR A 20 -26.37 -46.59 3.05
N PRO A 21 -26.30 -47.94 2.89
CA PRO A 21 -27.35 -48.84 3.35
C PRO A 21 -27.28 -49.06 4.87
N LEU A 22 -28.44 -48.95 5.49
CA LEU A 22 -28.72 -49.31 6.88
C LEU A 22 -28.35 -50.78 7.15
N ASN A 23 -27.36 -51.04 7.97
CA ASN A 23 -26.97 -52.34 8.44
C ASN A 23 -27.80 -52.72 9.68
N ARG A 24 -28.48 -53.86 9.60
CA ARG A 24 -29.34 -54.44 10.63
C ARG A 24 -28.54 -54.82 11.87
N ILE A 25 -28.99 -54.38 13.04
CA ILE A 25 -28.49 -54.79 14.35
C ILE A 25 -29.15 -56.13 14.72
N PRO A 26 -28.41 -57.20 14.98
CA PRO A 26 -28.98 -58.41 15.55
C PRO A 26 -29.27 -58.24 17.04
N SER A 27 -30.46 -58.63 17.41
CA SER A 27 -30.94 -58.70 18.80
C SER A 27 -30.14 -59.69 19.65
N PHE A 28 -29.31 -59.20 20.54
CA PHE A 28 -28.64 -60.03 21.55
C PHE A 28 -29.54 -60.17 22.77
N ARG A 29 -29.87 -61.44 23.08
CA ARG A 29 -30.61 -61.91 24.26
C ARG A 29 -29.95 -61.43 25.56
N ARG A 30 -30.81 -61.06 26.51
CA ARG A 30 -30.46 -60.74 27.89
C ARG A 30 -29.82 -61.99 28.55
N ALA A 31 -28.52 -61.93 28.80
CA ALA A 31 -27.84 -62.77 29.80
C ALA A 31 -27.73 -61.95 31.09
N ARG A 32 -28.49 -62.46 32.10
CA ARG A 32 -28.38 -61.99 33.49
C ARG A 32 -27.03 -62.44 34.04
N PHE A 33 -26.05 -61.52 34.22
CA PHE A 33 -24.88 -61.75 35.02
C PHE A 33 -25.02 -60.93 36.31
N LEU A 34 -25.52 -61.65 37.30
CA LEU A 34 -25.33 -61.29 38.71
C LEU A 34 -23.87 -61.67 39.05
N TRP A 35 -23.08 -60.68 39.43
CA TRP A 35 -21.91 -60.75 40.33
C TRP A 35 -20.94 -59.66 40.01
N LEU A 36 -20.74 -58.79 40.89
CA LEU A 36 -19.59 -58.21 41.65
C LEU A 36 -19.79 -56.70 41.92
N PRO A 37 -20.19 -56.35 43.13
CA PRO A 37 -20.20 -54.94 43.56
C PRO A 37 -18.77 -54.35 43.74
N TRP A 38 -17.72 -55.19 43.72
CA TRP A 38 -16.35 -54.74 43.96
C TRP A 38 -15.66 -54.09 42.77
N VAL A 39 -16.05 -54.41 41.55
CA VAL A 39 -15.51 -53.80 40.33
C VAL A 39 -15.88 -52.32 40.21
N ARG A 40 -17.07 -51.95 40.73
CA ARG A 40 -17.52 -50.54 40.75
C ARG A 40 -16.70 -49.64 41.67
N TYR A 41 -16.12 -50.20 42.75
CA TYR A 41 -15.26 -49.45 43.69
C TYR A 41 -13.88 -49.18 43.13
N TYR A 42 -13.29 -50.11 42.38
CA TYR A 42 -11.98 -49.91 41.78
C TYR A 42 -11.99 -48.96 40.58
N VAL A 43 -13.10 -48.96 39.78
CA VAL A 43 -13.27 -48.03 38.69
C VAL A 43 -13.49 -46.58 39.18
N ALA A 44 -14.22 -46.44 40.31
CA ALA A 44 -14.42 -45.11 40.92
C ALA A 44 -13.11 -44.54 41.53
N LEU A 45 -12.26 -45.41 42.15
CA LEU A 45 -10.99 -44.99 42.72
C LEU A 45 -9.95 -44.66 41.66
N ALA A 46 -9.93 -45.36 40.52
CA ALA A 46 -9.07 -45.05 39.37
C ALA A 46 -9.48 -43.74 38.64
N ALA A 47 -10.79 -43.42 38.60
CA ALA A 47 -11.27 -42.17 38.05
C ALA A 47 -10.94 -40.92 38.92
N LEU A 48 -10.87 -41.07 40.24
CA LEU A 48 -10.45 -40.00 41.15
C LEU A 48 -8.93 -39.75 41.09
N ALA A 49 -8.12 -40.79 40.85
CA ALA A 49 -6.66 -40.64 40.70
C ALA A 49 -6.25 -39.98 39.38
N SER A 50 -7.05 -40.10 38.32
CA SER A 50 -6.79 -39.45 37.04
C SER A 50 -7.18 -37.95 36.97
N LEU A 51 -8.06 -37.48 37.88
CA LEU A 51 -8.38 -36.06 37.95
C LEU A 51 -7.32 -35.22 38.66
N SER A 52 -6.43 -35.84 39.44
CA SER A 52 -5.37 -35.12 40.18
C SER A 52 -4.15 -34.81 39.32
N SER A 53 -4.00 -35.42 38.13
CA SER A 53 -2.83 -35.20 37.25
C SER A 53 -3.05 -34.14 36.20
N ALA A 54 -4.27 -33.65 36.04
CA ALA A 54 -4.58 -32.64 35.02
C ALA A 54 -4.43 -31.18 35.50
N VAL A 55 -4.12 -30.95 36.77
CA VAL A 55 -4.00 -29.61 37.36
C VAL A 55 -2.53 -29.16 37.50
N ALA A 56 -1.57 -30.03 37.22
CA ALA A 56 -0.14 -29.73 37.48
C ALA A 56 0.68 -29.41 36.21
N GLN A 57 0.06 -29.14 35.07
CA GLN A 57 0.73 -28.63 33.84
C GLN A 57 0.32 -27.20 33.50
N ASN A 58 0.03 -26.39 34.50
CA ASN A 58 0.28 -24.98 34.35
C ASN A 58 1.79 -24.80 34.58
N SER A 59 2.59 -25.09 33.55
CA SER A 59 3.95 -24.61 33.45
C SER A 59 3.82 -23.10 33.62
N ALA A 60 4.17 -22.60 34.80
CA ALA A 60 4.53 -21.22 34.95
C ALA A 60 5.72 -21.05 34.00
N ASP A 61 5.41 -20.73 32.72
CA ASP A 61 6.28 -19.96 31.89
C ASP A 61 6.60 -18.77 32.77
N SER A 62 7.78 -18.79 33.40
CA SER A 62 8.26 -17.67 34.18
C SER A 62 8.48 -16.57 33.13
N GLU A 63 7.40 -15.84 32.78
CA GLU A 63 7.46 -14.66 31.97
C GLU A 63 8.53 -13.77 32.59
N GLN A 64 9.70 -13.76 31.98
CA GLN A 64 10.75 -12.86 32.41
C GLN A 64 10.17 -11.45 32.41
N PRO A 65 10.29 -10.71 33.52
CA PRO A 65 9.81 -9.34 33.52
C PRO A 65 10.44 -8.58 32.36
N THR A 66 9.60 -7.94 31.58
CA THR A 66 10.02 -7.24 30.37
C THR A 66 9.55 -5.80 30.38
N ILE A 67 10.25 -4.94 29.66
CA ILE A 67 9.81 -3.60 29.37
C ILE A 67 9.70 -3.43 27.84
N ALA A 68 8.53 -3.04 27.37
CA ALA A 68 8.29 -2.71 25.99
C ALA A 68 8.29 -1.18 25.80
N VAL A 69 9.04 -0.69 24.84
CA VAL A 69 9.18 0.73 24.53
C VAL A 69 9.17 0.95 23.03
N THR A 70 8.64 2.10 22.62
CA THR A 70 8.71 2.55 21.25
C THR A 70 9.76 3.65 21.11
N GLY A 71 10.69 3.45 20.17
CA GLY A 71 11.66 4.45 19.75
C GLY A 71 11.27 5.07 18.41
N VAL A 72 11.51 6.36 18.26
CA VAL A 72 11.33 7.09 17.02
C VAL A 72 12.63 7.79 16.69
N GLY A 73 13.13 7.56 15.48
CA GLY A 73 14.28 8.26 14.92
C GLY A 73 13.85 9.07 13.72
N ARG A 74 14.28 10.32 13.65
CA ARG A 74 13.99 11.24 12.56
C ARG A 74 15.26 11.90 12.07
N ILE A 75 15.38 12.01 10.75
CA ILE A 75 16.42 12.79 10.08
C ILE A 75 15.78 13.71 9.05
N PHE A 76 16.47 14.80 8.74
CA PHE A 76 16.08 15.71 7.67
C PHE A 76 17.18 15.69 6.63
N VAL A 77 16.80 15.58 5.36
CA VAL A 77 17.72 15.45 4.23
C VAL A 77 17.21 16.28 3.08
N ALA A 78 18.11 17.03 2.42
CA ALA A 78 17.77 17.69 1.17
C ALA A 78 17.51 16.64 0.09
N PRO A 79 16.45 16.78 -0.74
CA PRO A 79 16.22 15.89 -1.87
C PRO A 79 17.33 16.01 -2.91
N ASP A 80 17.64 14.92 -3.59
CA ASP A 80 18.62 14.83 -4.67
C ASP A 80 17.98 14.41 -6.01
N GLN A 81 16.67 14.24 -6.02
CA GLN A 81 15.91 13.84 -7.20
C GLN A 81 14.59 14.60 -7.27
N ALA A 82 14.17 14.95 -8.47
CA ALA A 82 12.82 15.43 -8.74
C ALA A 82 12.14 14.57 -9.82
N VAL A 83 10.84 14.40 -9.71
CA VAL A 83 10.00 13.80 -10.75
C VAL A 83 8.97 14.83 -11.18
N VAL A 84 9.03 15.22 -12.44
CA VAL A 84 8.09 16.15 -13.07
C VAL A 84 7.12 15.37 -13.96
N SER A 85 5.84 15.44 -13.66
CA SER A 85 4.77 14.83 -14.45
C SER A 85 4.08 15.90 -15.29
N LEU A 86 4.29 15.88 -16.58
CA LEU A 86 3.76 16.86 -17.52
C LEU A 86 3.23 16.20 -18.80
N GLY A 87 2.34 16.89 -19.50
CA GLY A 87 1.77 16.35 -20.73
C GLY A 87 0.80 17.28 -21.42
N ALA A 88 0.01 16.73 -22.31
CA ALA A 88 -0.99 17.48 -23.02
C ALA A 88 -2.32 16.73 -23.11
N THR A 89 -3.38 17.52 -23.10
CA THR A 89 -4.75 17.08 -23.39
C THR A 89 -5.26 17.86 -24.61
N ILE A 90 -5.60 17.13 -25.67
CA ILE A 90 -6.11 17.68 -26.95
C ILE A 90 -7.52 17.16 -27.17
N GLN A 91 -8.41 18.04 -27.58
CA GLN A 91 -9.79 17.67 -27.93
C GLN A 91 -10.09 18.06 -29.36
N ARG A 92 -10.59 17.11 -30.19
CA ARG A 92 -10.99 17.30 -31.59
C ARG A 92 -12.24 16.48 -31.89
N GLU A 93 -12.99 16.85 -32.87
CA GLU A 93 -14.18 16.11 -33.35
C GLU A 93 -13.81 14.72 -33.87
N ASP A 94 -12.63 14.57 -34.49
CA ASP A 94 -12.11 13.32 -35.03
C ASP A 94 -11.02 12.74 -34.10
N ALA A 95 -11.16 11.46 -33.75
CA ALA A 95 -10.24 10.75 -32.84
C ALA A 95 -8.80 10.73 -33.38
N ARG A 96 -8.60 10.53 -34.70
CA ARG A 96 -7.28 10.49 -35.30
C ARG A 96 -6.65 11.88 -35.37
N ALA A 97 -7.47 12.92 -35.52
CA ALA A 97 -6.99 14.31 -35.48
C ALA A 97 -6.50 14.65 -34.03
N ALA A 98 -7.28 14.32 -33.03
CA ALA A 98 -6.86 14.50 -31.63
C ALA A 98 -5.52 13.79 -31.34
N GLN A 99 -5.41 12.53 -31.73
CA GLN A 99 -4.20 11.73 -31.53
C GLN A 99 -2.98 12.31 -32.28
N ARG A 100 -3.09 12.64 -33.55
CA ARG A 100 -1.96 13.18 -34.33
C ARG A 100 -1.43 14.50 -33.76
N GLU A 101 -2.33 15.38 -33.32
CA GLU A 101 -1.92 16.65 -32.72
C GLU A 101 -1.24 16.43 -31.35
N LEU A 102 -1.80 15.56 -30.52
CA LEU A 102 -1.20 15.16 -29.26
C LEU A 102 0.21 14.58 -29.47
N ASP A 103 0.37 13.67 -30.42
CA ASP A 103 1.66 13.05 -30.76
C ASP A 103 2.68 14.11 -31.20
N ALA A 104 2.28 15.11 -31.99
CA ALA A 104 3.15 16.19 -32.42
C ALA A 104 3.64 17.04 -31.24
N VAL A 105 2.73 17.41 -30.32
CA VAL A 105 3.06 18.16 -29.10
C VAL A 105 4.03 17.35 -28.22
N MET A 106 3.71 16.09 -27.95
CA MET A 106 4.53 15.25 -27.08
C MET A 106 5.92 14.94 -27.67
N GLN A 107 6.02 14.79 -28.99
CA GLN A 107 7.31 14.65 -29.67
C GLN A 107 8.15 15.93 -29.56
N ALA A 108 7.54 17.10 -29.73
CA ALA A 108 8.22 18.38 -29.58
C ALA A 108 8.71 18.55 -28.13
N ALA A 109 7.84 18.33 -27.14
CA ALA A 109 8.16 18.42 -25.73
C ALA A 109 9.31 17.48 -25.33
N THR A 110 9.21 16.19 -25.72
CA THR A 110 10.26 15.20 -25.44
C THR A 110 11.60 15.59 -26.06
N ARG A 111 11.59 16.18 -27.28
CA ARG A 111 12.82 16.64 -27.93
C ARG A 111 13.43 17.80 -27.16
N SER A 112 12.64 18.84 -26.85
CA SER A 112 13.13 20.02 -26.11
C SER A 112 13.67 19.64 -24.73
N ILE A 113 13.01 18.71 -24.04
CA ILE A 113 13.50 18.22 -22.74
C ILE A 113 14.85 17.49 -22.89
N ARG A 114 15.02 16.67 -23.95
CA ARG A 114 16.30 15.98 -24.21
C ARG A 114 17.41 16.98 -24.57
N GLU A 115 17.11 18.06 -25.24
CA GLU A 115 18.08 19.13 -25.56
C GLU A 115 18.64 19.82 -24.30
N LEU A 116 17.91 19.75 -23.17
CA LEU A 116 18.41 20.18 -21.85
C LEU A 116 19.37 19.17 -21.20
N GLY A 117 19.68 18.04 -21.85
CA GLY A 117 20.58 17.01 -21.35
C GLY A 117 19.89 15.87 -20.57
N VAL A 118 18.56 15.84 -20.55
CA VAL A 118 17.82 14.76 -19.90
C VAL A 118 17.94 13.47 -20.71
N ALA A 119 18.47 12.42 -20.10
CA ALA A 119 18.65 11.11 -20.74
C ALA A 119 17.30 10.45 -21.07
N ALA A 120 17.28 9.62 -22.12
CA ALA A 120 16.04 8.99 -22.60
C ALA A 120 15.43 8.04 -21.56
N GLU A 121 16.25 7.39 -20.75
CA GLU A 121 15.83 6.51 -19.67
C GLU A 121 15.09 7.23 -18.53
N ASN A 122 15.31 8.53 -18.41
CA ASN A 122 14.66 9.38 -17.41
C ASN A 122 13.31 9.95 -17.90
N LEU A 123 12.89 9.60 -19.10
CA LEU A 123 11.59 9.97 -19.66
C LEU A 123 10.72 8.73 -19.79
N GLN A 124 9.64 8.66 -19.02
CA GLN A 124 8.71 7.55 -19.02
C GLN A 124 7.29 8.03 -19.30
N THR A 125 6.58 7.34 -20.19
CA THR A 125 5.15 7.60 -20.38
C THR A 125 4.38 7.04 -19.19
N ALA A 126 3.70 7.90 -18.47
CA ALA A 126 2.93 7.53 -17.29
C ALA A 126 1.48 7.15 -17.65
N SER A 127 0.90 7.85 -18.65
CA SER A 127 -0.50 7.63 -19.04
C SER A 127 -0.74 8.07 -20.47
N VAL A 128 -1.50 7.26 -21.20
CA VAL A 128 -2.06 7.62 -22.53
C VAL A 128 -3.53 7.24 -22.52
N SER A 129 -4.40 8.15 -22.91
CA SER A 129 -5.82 7.88 -23.04
C SER A 129 -6.45 8.60 -24.21
N LEU A 130 -7.48 7.98 -24.81
CA LEU A 130 -8.33 8.56 -25.83
C LEU A 130 -9.77 8.24 -25.48
N LEU A 131 -10.54 9.26 -25.12
CA LEU A 131 -11.89 9.10 -24.59
C LEU A 131 -12.89 9.92 -25.44
N PRO A 132 -14.08 9.35 -25.73
CA PRO A 132 -15.15 10.15 -26.35
C PRO A 132 -15.69 11.18 -25.35
N VAL A 133 -16.01 12.35 -25.87
CA VAL A 133 -16.71 13.42 -25.17
C VAL A 133 -18.14 13.44 -25.68
N TYR A 134 -19.09 13.31 -24.76
CA TYR A 134 -20.50 13.31 -25.10
C TYR A 134 -21.09 14.70 -24.94
N ALA A 135 -22.10 15.01 -25.77
CA ALA A 135 -22.86 16.24 -25.62
C ALA A 135 -23.54 16.29 -24.25
N GLU A 136 -23.49 17.45 -23.61
CA GLU A 136 -24.29 17.66 -22.42
C GLU A 136 -25.79 17.80 -22.78
N PRO A 137 -26.72 17.37 -21.92
CA PRO A 137 -28.16 17.47 -22.19
C PRO A 137 -28.65 18.91 -22.52
N ALA A 138 -27.94 19.91 -22.05
CA ALA A 138 -28.25 21.33 -22.33
C ALA A 138 -27.90 21.78 -23.75
N ASP A 139 -26.90 21.17 -24.40
CA ASP A 139 -26.43 21.52 -25.72
C ASP A 139 -27.40 21.05 -26.85
N VAL A 140 -28.39 20.24 -26.50
CA VAL A 140 -29.41 19.66 -27.39
C VAL A 140 -30.70 20.51 -27.41
N VAL A 141 -30.70 21.71 -26.82
CA VAL A 141 -31.85 22.62 -26.81
C VAL A 141 -31.96 23.29 -28.21
N GLY A 142 -32.30 22.50 -29.21
CA GLY A 142 -32.91 22.98 -30.44
C GLY A 142 -34.42 23.23 -30.21
N ARG A 143 -35.02 24.11 -31.02
CA ARG A 143 -36.41 24.55 -30.99
C ARG A 143 -37.49 23.45 -31.18
N ASP A 144 -37.13 22.19 -31.17
CA ASP A 144 -38.06 21.06 -31.32
C ASP A 144 -38.60 20.63 -29.94
N THR A 145 -39.88 20.88 -29.71
CA THR A 145 -40.63 20.61 -28.48
C THR A 145 -41.46 19.31 -28.52
N GLY A 146 -41.19 18.42 -29.47
CA GLY A 146 -41.93 17.18 -29.68
C GLY A 146 -41.41 15.97 -28.83
N ALA A 147 -42.26 14.96 -28.63
CA ALA A 147 -41.90 13.72 -27.94
C ALA A 147 -40.69 12.96 -28.57
N GLU A 148 -40.42 13.17 -29.84
CA GLU A 148 -39.25 12.64 -30.56
C GLU A 148 -37.97 13.39 -30.23
N ALA A 149 -38.05 14.69 -29.96
CA ALA A 149 -36.96 15.50 -29.45
C ALA A 149 -36.54 15.08 -28.02
N ALA A 150 -37.52 14.69 -27.18
CA ALA A 150 -37.26 14.15 -25.85
C ALA A 150 -36.49 12.82 -25.88
N ARG A 151 -36.83 11.91 -26.81
CA ARG A 151 -36.11 10.62 -26.98
C ARG A 151 -34.70 10.79 -27.51
N ARG A 152 -34.45 11.81 -28.39
CA ARG A 152 -33.10 12.11 -28.91
C ARG A 152 -32.20 12.76 -27.84
N ARG A 153 -32.78 13.31 -26.75
CA ARG A 153 -32.04 13.87 -25.61
C ARG A 153 -31.41 12.79 -24.72
N ASP A 154 -31.96 11.56 -24.76
CA ASP A 154 -31.47 10.44 -23.95
C ASP A 154 -30.41 9.62 -24.66
N GLU A 155 -30.13 9.82 -25.97
CA GLU A 155 -29.05 9.13 -26.67
C GLU A 155 -27.72 9.88 -26.50
N PRO A 156 -26.72 9.28 -25.86
CA PRO A 156 -25.40 9.89 -25.69
C PRO A 156 -24.75 10.09 -27.06
N ARG A 157 -24.66 11.36 -27.52
CA ARG A 157 -24.03 11.70 -28.79
C ARG A 157 -22.57 12.13 -28.57
N ILE A 158 -21.64 11.44 -29.21
CA ILE A 158 -20.24 11.85 -29.21
C ILE A 158 -20.09 13.16 -30.00
N VAL A 159 -19.51 14.19 -29.39
CA VAL A 159 -19.26 15.52 -29.99
C VAL A 159 -17.79 15.77 -30.20
N ALA A 160 -16.91 15.09 -29.50
CA ALA A 160 -15.47 15.19 -29.66
C ALA A 160 -14.77 13.97 -29.09
N TYR A 161 -13.47 13.89 -29.29
CA TYR A 161 -12.56 12.94 -28.63
C TYR A 161 -11.49 13.72 -27.87
N ARG A 162 -11.22 13.30 -26.65
CA ARG A 162 -10.17 13.85 -25.80
C ARG A 162 -9.03 12.86 -25.76
N ALA A 163 -7.87 13.27 -26.28
CA ALA A 163 -6.62 12.52 -26.21
C ALA A 163 -5.72 13.15 -25.12
N THR A 164 -5.17 12.34 -24.22
CA THR A 164 -4.28 12.79 -23.14
C THR A 164 -3.04 11.91 -23.14
N ASN A 165 -1.87 12.52 -22.98
CA ASN A 165 -0.61 11.82 -22.78
C ASN A 165 0.21 12.54 -21.71
N ILE A 166 0.62 11.80 -20.68
CA ILE A 166 1.44 12.29 -19.58
C ILE A 166 2.76 11.54 -19.56
N VAL A 167 3.83 12.29 -19.46
CA VAL A 167 5.21 11.80 -19.34
C VAL A 167 5.75 12.22 -17.97
N GLN A 168 6.47 11.31 -17.34
CA GLN A 168 7.28 11.59 -16.16
C GLN A 168 8.71 11.79 -16.57
N VAL A 169 9.31 12.85 -16.04
CA VAL A 169 10.71 13.22 -16.23
C VAL A 169 11.41 13.15 -14.88
N THR A 170 12.36 12.23 -14.75
CA THR A 170 13.16 12.08 -13.54
C THR A 170 14.44 12.91 -13.68
N LEU A 171 14.72 13.76 -12.72
CA LEU A 171 15.84 14.70 -12.73
C LEU A 171 16.72 14.49 -11.51
N GLY A 172 18.01 14.23 -11.70
CA GLY A 172 19.01 14.24 -10.64
C GLY A 172 19.58 15.65 -10.37
N ASP A 173 19.41 16.59 -11.29
CA ASP A 173 19.73 17.99 -11.08
C ASP A 173 18.43 18.80 -10.89
N LEU A 174 18.19 19.21 -9.66
CA LEU A 174 16.99 19.96 -9.29
C LEU A 174 16.92 21.35 -9.94
N ALA A 175 18.04 21.93 -10.34
CA ALA A 175 18.06 23.21 -11.03
C ALA A 175 17.39 23.15 -12.43
N LEU A 176 17.31 21.95 -13.02
CA LEU A 176 16.68 21.76 -14.34
C LEU A 176 15.15 21.72 -14.26
N VAL A 177 14.54 21.61 -13.09
CA VAL A 177 13.07 21.45 -12.95
C VAL A 177 12.33 22.60 -13.65
N GLY A 178 12.71 23.84 -13.39
CA GLY A 178 12.12 25.01 -14.03
C GLY A 178 12.30 24.97 -15.57
N ALA A 179 13.51 24.71 -16.02
CA ALA A 179 13.83 24.66 -17.45
C ALA A 179 13.04 23.55 -18.20
N VAL A 180 12.83 22.39 -17.56
CA VAL A 180 12.03 21.29 -18.12
C VAL A 180 10.56 21.68 -18.23
N VAL A 181 10.01 22.35 -17.24
CA VAL A 181 8.64 22.86 -17.26
C VAL A 181 8.47 23.89 -18.38
N ASP A 182 9.38 24.87 -18.46
CA ASP A 182 9.35 25.92 -19.49
C ASP A 182 9.50 25.36 -20.91
N ALA A 183 10.40 24.39 -21.10
CA ALA A 183 10.59 23.70 -22.38
C ALA A 183 9.33 22.91 -22.78
N GLY A 184 8.67 22.26 -21.82
CA GLY A 184 7.41 21.56 -22.04
C GLY A 184 6.31 22.51 -22.48
N ILE A 185 6.08 23.60 -21.75
CA ILE A 185 5.06 24.61 -22.06
C ILE A 185 5.31 25.23 -23.44
N SER A 186 6.56 25.59 -23.73
CA SER A 186 6.95 26.17 -25.02
C SER A 186 6.71 25.20 -26.20
N ALA A 187 6.76 23.90 -25.96
CA ALA A 187 6.45 22.85 -26.93
C ALA A 187 4.96 22.54 -27.08
N GLY A 188 4.08 23.16 -26.26
CA GLY A 188 2.64 22.98 -26.30
C GLY A 188 2.06 22.07 -25.22
N VAL A 189 2.83 21.67 -24.23
CA VAL A 189 2.33 21.03 -23.00
C VAL A 189 1.35 21.98 -22.33
N ASN A 190 0.18 21.48 -21.97
CA ASN A 190 -0.89 22.25 -21.33
C ASN A 190 -1.37 21.63 -20.00
N GLU A 191 -0.69 20.58 -19.53
CA GLU A 191 -1.02 19.91 -18.30
C GLU A 191 0.28 19.61 -17.51
N ILE A 192 0.43 20.21 -16.33
CA ILE A 192 1.45 19.86 -15.34
C ILE A 192 0.68 19.22 -14.19
N ARG A 193 0.89 17.93 -13.96
CA ARG A 193 0.16 17.17 -12.94
C ARG A 193 0.78 17.28 -11.58
N ASP A 194 2.09 17.08 -11.53
CA ASP A 194 2.81 16.94 -10.28
C ASP A 194 4.28 17.26 -10.46
N ILE A 195 4.87 17.86 -9.43
CA ILE A 195 6.32 17.97 -9.24
C ILE A 195 6.60 17.45 -7.85
N SER A 196 7.28 16.32 -7.76
CA SER A 196 7.64 15.70 -6.51
C SER A 196 9.15 15.65 -6.33
N PHE A 197 9.59 15.88 -5.09
CA PHE A 197 10.98 15.78 -4.69
C PHE A 197 11.19 14.56 -3.83
N GLY A 198 12.29 13.87 -4.05
CA GLY A 198 12.64 12.63 -3.40
C GLY A 198 14.13 12.40 -3.29
N LEU A 199 14.50 11.18 -3.00
CA LEU A 199 15.86 10.69 -2.97
C LEU A 199 16.00 9.58 -4.01
N ALA A 200 17.12 9.61 -4.76
CA ALA A 200 17.45 8.54 -5.70
C ALA A 200 17.77 7.22 -4.97
N ASP A 201 18.44 7.31 -3.83
CA ASP A 201 18.67 6.20 -2.91
C ASP A 201 18.31 6.63 -1.48
N ASP A 202 17.22 6.10 -0.95
CA ASP A 202 16.73 6.41 0.39
C ASP A 202 17.28 5.47 1.47
N LEU A 203 17.88 4.34 1.10
CA LEU A 203 18.30 3.28 2.02
C LEU A 203 19.30 3.76 3.08
N PRO A 204 20.39 4.49 2.76
CA PRO A 204 21.34 4.97 3.76
C PRO A 204 20.69 5.84 4.83
N TYR A 205 19.74 6.66 4.42
CA TYR A 205 19.02 7.58 5.30
C TYR A 205 18.01 6.83 6.19
N ARG A 206 17.34 5.81 5.65
CA ARG A 206 16.47 4.93 6.45
C ARG A 206 17.26 4.20 7.52
N VAL A 207 18.44 3.68 7.19
CA VAL A 207 19.32 3.02 8.15
C VAL A 207 19.69 3.99 9.28
N THR A 208 20.07 5.23 8.95
CA THR A 208 20.40 6.24 9.94
C THR A 208 19.20 6.60 10.84
N ALA A 209 18.00 6.71 10.26
CA ALA A 209 16.79 6.96 11.04
C ALA A 209 16.47 5.77 11.97
N LEU A 210 16.65 4.54 11.48
CA LEU A 210 16.46 3.31 12.26
C LEU A 210 17.44 3.23 13.45
N GLU A 211 18.72 3.53 13.23
CA GLU A 211 19.72 3.58 14.30
C GLU A 211 19.32 4.56 15.40
N ARG A 212 18.86 5.76 15.01
CA ARG A 212 18.35 6.76 15.97
C ARG A 212 17.10 6.25 16.72
N ALA A 213 16.21 5.54 16.04
CA ALA A 213 15.02 4.96 16.66
C ALA A 213 15.39 3.91 17.72
N VAL A 214 16.33 3.03 17.41
CA VAL A 214 16.83 1.99 18.34
C VAL A 214 17.49 2.63 19.55
N GLU A 215 18.33 3.65 19.36
CA GLU A 215 18.98 4.35 20.48
C GLU A 215 17.97 5.11 21.35
N ALA A 216 16.96 5.73 20.75
CA ALA A 216 15.86 6.38 21.46
C ALA A 216 15.06 5.37 22.29
N ALA A 217 14.73 4.19 21.74
CA ALA A 217 14.07 3.12 22.45
C ALA A 217 14.92 2.63 23.65
N ARG A 218 16.20 2.38 23.41
CA ARG A 218 17.14 1.93 24.44
C ARG A 218 17.31 2.96 25.58
N THR A 219 17.36 4.23 25.24
CA THR A 219 17.44 5.32 26.22
C THR A 219 16.17 5.39 27.09
N LYS A 220 15.00 5.26 26.49
CA LYS A 220 13.72 5.18 27.22
C LYS A 220 13.67 3.97 28.14
N ALA A 221 14.08 2.79 27.64
CA ALA A 221 14.11 1.55 28.44
C ALA A 221 15.05 1.65 29.64
N ARG A 222 16.25 2.24 29.45
CA ARG A 222 17.20 2.47 30.54
C ARG A 222 16.63 3.41 31.61
N ALA A 223 16.02 4.51 31.20
CA ALA A 223 15.41 5.47 32.11
C ALA A 223 14.31 4.84 32.95
N ALA A 224 13.44 4.04 32.31
CA ALA A 224 12.36 3.35 33.00
C ALA A 224 12.88 2.25 33.94
N ALA A 225 13.84 1.44 33.51
CA ALA A 225 14.46 0.43 34.38
C ALA A 225 15.13 1.06 35.59
N SER A 226 15.85 2.17 35.41
CA SER A 226 16.47 2.93 36.49
C SER A 226 15.43 3.47 37.50
N ALA A 227 14.32 4.01 37.01
CA ALA A 227 13.24 4.53 37.86
C ALA A 227 12.55 3.41 38.67
N LEU A 228 12.54 2.19 38.13
CA LEU A 228 12.01 1.00 38.80
C LEU A 228 13.03 0.33 39.75
N GLY A 229 14.28 0.79 39.81
CA GLY A 229 15.35 0.19 40.61
C GLY A 229 15.83 -1.17 40.08
N VAL A 230 15.64 -1.46 38.78
CA VAL A 230 16.05 -2.71 38.13
C VAL A 230 17.06 -2.43 37.03
N ARG A 231 17.79 -3.46 36.57
CA ARG A 231 18.69 -3.32 35.41
C ARG A 231 17.98 -3.67 34.12
N LEU A 232 18.33 -2.91 33.05
CA LEU A 232 17.93 -3.25 31.69
C LEU A 232 18.79 -4.42 31.22
N GLY A 233 18.13 -5.52 30.81
CA GLY A 233 18.76 -6.69 30.23
C GLY A 233 18.87 -6.60 28.71
N GLN A 234 18.99 -7.78 28.08
CA GLN A 234 19.10 -7.90 26.63
C GLN A 234 17.76 -7.62 25.92
N PRO A 235 17.80 -7.18 24.65
CA PRO A 235 16.60 -7.12 23.86
C PRO A 235 16.06 -8.53 23.61
N ILE A 236 14.76 -8.70 23.82
CA ILE A 236 14.02 -9.96 23.59
C ILE A 236 13.34 -9.90 22.22
N GLU A 237 12.79 -8.75 21.90
CA GLU A 237 12.06 -8.54 20.67
C GLU A 237 12.35 -7.16 20.09
N VAL A 238 12.53 -7.12 18.78
CA VAL A 238 12.70 -5.88 18.01
C VAL A 238 11.79 -5.96 16.81
N ARG A 239 10.87 -5.03 16.70
CA ARG A 239 9.98 -4.88 15.55
C ARG A 239 10.14 -3.50 14.95
N GLU A 240 10.55 -3.48 13.69
CA GLU A 240 10.56 -2.26 12.91
C GLU A 240 9.17 -1.97 12.34
N ARG A 241 8.74 -0.72 12.47
CA ARG A 241 7.57 -0.17 11.80
C ARG A 241 8.03 0.97 10.90
N SER A 242 8.54 0.62 9.74
CA SER A 242 8.94 1.66 8.78
C SER A 242 7.71 2.28 8.14
N ALA A 243 7.59 3.59 8.24
CA ALA A 243 6.66 4.35 7.43
C ALA A 243 7.23 4.56 6.03
N ALA A 244 6.36 4.67 5.03
CA ALA A 244 6.78 5.12 3.70
C ALA A 244 7.39 6.52 3.82
N ILE A 245 8.43 6.80 3.03
CA ILE A 245 9.00 8.16 2.97
C ILE A 245 7.94 9.05 2.32
N PRO A 246 7.54 10.14 2.97
CA PRO A 246 6.65 11.10 2.34
C PRO A 246 7.43 11.82 1.22
N TYR A 247 7.07 11.56 -0.03
CA TYR A 247 7.46 12.45 -1.13
C TYR A 247 6.83 13.81 -0.88
N ARG A 248 7.61 14.87 -1.03
CA ARG A 248 7.06 16.22 -0.94
C ARG A 248 6.51 16.61 -2.31
N GLN A 249 5.18 16.62 -2.42
CA GLN A 249 4.47 17.09 -3.60
C GLN A 249 4.28 18.60 -3.52
N LEU A 250 4.58 19.29 -4.62
CA LEU A 250 4.16 20.67 -4.79
C LEU A 250 2.81 20.66 -5.49
N ASP A 251 1.85 21.38 -4.93
CA ASP A 251 0.52 21.50 -5.50
C ASP A 251 0.59 22.23 -6.85
N ALA A 252 0.24 21.53 -7.92
CA ALA A 252 0.20 22.06 -9.28
C ALA A 252 -0.69 23.32 -9.41
N ALA A 253 -1.68 23.48 -8.53
CA ALA A 253 -2.51 24.69 -8.47
C ALA A 253 -1.74 25.95 -8.07
N ALA A 254 -0.57 25.83 -7.46
CA ALA A 254 0.29 26.96 -7.15
C ALA A 254 0.95 27.56 -8.41
N PHE A 255 1.24 26.73 -9.41
CA PHE A 255 1.87 27.14 -10.68
C PHE A 255 0.97 28.02 -11.55
N ALA A 256 -0.35 27.80 -11.51
CA ALA A 256 -1.29 28.50 -12.37
C ALA A 256 -1.55 29.97 -12.00
N ARG A 257 -1.03 30.45 -10.87
CA ARG A 257 -1.37 31.78 -10.32
C ARG A 257 -0.27 32.83 -10.38
N THR A 258 0.91 32.50 -10.89
CA THR A 258 2.06 33.41 -10.82
C THR A 258 2.67 33.62 -12.21
N GLU A 259 2.64 34.84 -12.73
CA GLU A 259 3.30 35.25 -13.97
C GLU A 259 4.83 35.41 -13.83
N ALA A 260 5.38 35.22 -12.62
CA ALA A 260 6.82 35.30 -12.35
C ALA A 260 7.44 33.89 -12.36
N ALA A 261 8.69 33.79 -12.78
CA ALA A 261 9.49 32.56 -12.68
C ALA A 261 9.37 32.00 -11.26
N ILE A 262 8.77 30.81 -11.12
CA ILE A 262 8.51 30.21 -9.82
C ILE A 262 9.85 29.72 -9.28
N ALA A 263 10.32 30.33 -8.19
CA ALA A 263 11.43 29.80 -7.43
C ALA A 263 10.97 28.48 -6.79
N ILE A 264 11.42 27.37 -7.34
CA ILE A 264 11.11 26.03 -6.84
C ILE A 264 12.10 25.70 -5.74
N GLU A 265 11.66 25.82 -4.49
CA GLU A 265 12.46 25.45 -3.33
C GLU A 265 12.03 24.06 -2.82
N PRO A 266 12.88 23.05 -2.95
CA PRO A 266 12.52 21.68 -2.60
C PRO A 266 12.36 21.44 -1.09
N GLY A 267 13.00 22.28 -0.23
CA GLY A 267 13.02 22.13 1.22
C GLY A 267 13.73 20.85 1.65
N GLU A 268 13.39 20.33 2.85
CA GLU A 268 13.95 19.08 3.38
C GLU A 268 12.90 17.99 3.47
N LEU A 269 13.31 16.74 3.27
CA LEU A 269 12.54 15.53 3.46
C LEU A 269 12.75 15.02 4.88
N ALA A 270 11.67 14.75 5.61
CA ALA A 270 11.72 14.12 6.92
C ALA A 270 11.60 12.60 6.76
N ILE A 271 12.68 11.89 7.08
CA ILE A 271 12.69 10.42 7.09
C ILE A 271 12.55 9.97 8.52
N GLU A 272 11.53 9.16 8.80
CA GLU A 272 11.21 8.67 10.13
C GLU A 272 11.24 7.14 10.15
N ALA A 273 11.86 6.58 11.19
CA ALA A 273 11.78 5.17 11.53
C ALA A 273 11.19 5.02 12.93
N THR A 274 10.38 4.00 13.12
CA THR A 274 9.80 3.65 14.41
C THR A 274 10.12 2.20 14.71
N VAL A 275 10.59 1.93 15.94
CA VAL A 275 10.86 0.57 16.41
C VAL A 275 10.15 0.32 17.76
N ASP A 276 9.54 -0.85 17.85
CA ASP A 276 9.05 -1.38 19.12
C ASP A 276 10.06 -2.40 19.63
N ASN A 277 10.59 -2.17 20.82
CA ASN A 277 11.59 -3.02 21.43
C ASN A 277 11.09 -3.51 22.78
N ALA A 278 11.21 -4.81 23.03
CA ALA A 278 11.03 -5.41 24.34
C ALA A 278 12.39 -5.83 24.90
N PHE A 279 12.68 -5.44 26.13
CA PHE A 279 13.92 -5.78 26.83
C PHE A 279 13.58 -6.59 28.09
N ALA A 280 14.45 -7.53 28.44
CA ALA A 280 14.40 -8.20 29.74
C ALA A 280 14.68 -7.18 30.85
N LEU A 281 14.08 -7.40 32.02
CA LEU A 281 14.42 -6.69 33.25
C LEU A 281 15.09 -7.67 34.22
N ASP A 282 16.24 -7.29 34.80
CA ASP A 282 16.94 -8.06 35.80
C ASP A 282 16.62 -7.49 37.21
N PRO A 283 15.81 -8.19 38.01
CA PRO A 283 15.41 -7.70 39.33
C PRO A 283 16.54 -7.76 40.40
N ARG A 284 17.69 -8.39 40.08
CA ARG A 284 18.76 -8.65 41.06
C ARG A 284 19.57 -7.40 41.45
N ALA A 285 19.32 -6.26 40.82
CA ALA A 285 20.10 -5.05 41.14
C ALA A 285 19.66 -4.31 42.40
N ALA A 286 18.45 -4.52 42.89
CA ALA A 286 17.93 -3.79 44.06
C ALA A 286 18.45 -4.32 45.39
N ALA A 287 19.02 -5.54 45.45
CA ALA A 287 19.45 -6.17 46.69
C ALA A 287 20.88 -5.85 47.16
N SER A 288 21.70 -5.20 46.28
CA SER A 288 23.13 -4.95 46.59
C SER A 288 23.44 -3.60 47.25
N SER A 289 22.46 -2.69 47.42
CA SER A 289 22.70 -1.37 48.05
C SER A 289 22.11 -1.21 49.46
N ALA A 290 21.60 -2.32 50.05
CA ALA A 290 21.04 -2.29 51.42
C ALA A 290 21.94 -2.96 52.48
N GLY A 291 23.22 -3.12 52.16
CA GLY A 291 24.18 -3.75 53.10
C GLY A 291 25.52 -3.00 53.07
N ASP A 292 25.55 -1.81 53.66
CA ASP A 292 26.71 -1.18 54.30
C ASP A 292 26.21 -0.14 55.29
#